data_af39e186a450a31cf1c5d7d3f5aff7c5
#
_entry.id   af39e186a450a31cf1c5d7d3f5aff7c5
#
_cell.length_a   1.000
_cell.length_b   1.000
_cell.length_c   1.000
_cell.angle_alpha   90.00
_cell.angle_beta   90.00
_cell.angle_gamma   90.00
#
_symmetry.space_group_name_H-M   'P 1'
#
loop_
_entity.id
_entity.type
_entity.pdbx_description
1 polymer ?
#
loop_
_entity_poly.entity_id
_entity_poly.type
_entity_poly.pdbx_seq_one_letter_code
_entity_poly.pdbx_strand_id
1 'polypeptide(L)'
;MNERTFNRRDALRVGAGLATATILGSAFFPPTIKAQNTGQKVRIFDARDYGVVGDGNTLDTAAIQRAIDEAAAVGGGAQVLIRGGHRYLVGTLELKGGIDFHLADDAELVVSTNQADYKSPGVITAQNARGLKISGTGKINGRAKEFMKRYDKENEWWLPADFRPKMFVLTACNDLEIRDITFGDAPEWGLHMIGCQGVLVDNLKIRNLLDVPNCDGIDPDHCRDVEIRNCNIVCGDDAIVVKTTRQTTDYGPSANIRVADCVIETQDAGVKIGTETTSDIHDIVFERCQIHSSSRGICIQLRDEADVYNIDFRDITFVSRYHSDPWWGRGEAISLTAIPRGTDAKVGSIRDVRIQNVSGRAENSVRLCGVAESRIKNVRLENVAVTLDRWTSYPGGLFDNRPTKVFADIEPHGTPGFFIRHADNVVLKKCSVAWGNNRPDYFTHAFEARNVTKLGITQFTGEAAHTDRDEAILID
;
A
#
# COMPACT_ATOMS: atom_id res chain seq x y z
N MET A 1 50.10 8.60 22.85
CA MET A 1 50.14 7.28 23.51
C MET A 1 49.21 7.36 24.72
N ASN A 2 48.04 6.84 24.59
CA ASN A 2 47.21 6.28 25.64
C ASN A 2 45.99 5.64 24.95
N GLU A 3 46.14 4.34 24.79
CA GLU A 3 45.07 3.46 24.36
C GLU A 3 44.00 3.39 25.46
N ARG A 4 42.76 3.75 25.15
CA ARG A 4 41.60 3.40 26.00
C ARG A 4 40.93 2.17 25.42
N THR A 5 41.30 1.04 25.95
CA THR A 5 40.59 -0.23 25.77
C THR A 5 39.21 -0.10 26.39
N PHE A 6 38.16 -0.25 25.57
CA PHE A 6 36.76 -0.33 25.97
C PHE A 6 36.54 -1.66 26.71
N ASN A 7 36.25 -1.62 27.99
CA ASN A 7 36.06 -2.80 28.82
C ASN A 7 34.57 -3.11 28.94
N ARG A 8 34.19 -4.38 28.73
CA ARG A 8 32.82 -4.93 28.80
C ARG A 8 32.04 -4.66 30.10
N ARG A 9 32.65 -4.03 31.11
CA ARG A 9 32.04 -3.74 32.42
C ARG A 9 31.36 -2.37 32.53
N ASP A 10 31.54 -1.44 31.59
CA ASP A 10 30.97 -0.09 31.67
C ASP A 10 29.57 0.01 31.04
N ALA A 11 29.11 -1.01 30.35
CA ALA A 11 27.74 -1.09 29.77
C ALA A 11 26.65 -1.46 30.81
N LEU A 12 26.99 -1.67 32.09
CA LEU A 12 26.06 -2.18 33.09
C LEU A 12 25.64 -1.17 34.18
N ARG A 13 25.92 0.11 34.04
CA ARG A 13 25.57 1.15 35.03
C ARG A 13 24.87 2.37 34.47
N VAL A 14 23.85 2.22 33.59
CA VAL A 14 22.82 3.24 33.39
C VAL A 14 21.47 2.49 33.38
N GLY A 15 21.07 2.06 34.53
CA GLY A 15 19.78 1.47 34.76
C GLY A 15 19.18 2.06 36.03
N ALA A 16 18.37 3.11 35.88
CA ALA A 16 17.25 3.43 36.77
C ALA A 16 16.64 4.76 36.31
N GLY A 17 15.46 4.73 35.74
CA GLY A 17 14.67 5.93 35.41
C GLY A 17 13.90 5.84 34.10
N LEU A 18 13.44 4.68 33.70
CA LEU A 18 12.41 4.57 32.66
C LEU A 18 11.06 4.44 33.35
N ALA A 19 10.30 5.54 33.37
CA ALA A 19 8.88 5.48 33.61
C ALA A 19 8.27 4.59 32.52
N THR A 20 7.84 3.41 32.87
CA THR A 20 7.04 2.52 32.04
C THR A 20 5.68 3.17 31.84
N ALA A 21 5.53 3.93 30.75
CA ALA A 21 4.22 4.18 30.20
C ALA A 21 3.72 2.83 29.67
N THR A 22 2.95 2.13 30.49
CA THR A 22 2.16 0.98 30.07
C THR A 22 1.09 1.52 29.12
N ILE A 23 1.37 1.53 27.83
CA ILE A 23 0.34 1.67 26.82
C ILE A 23 -0.47 0.38 26.90
N LEU A 24 -1.59 0.43 27.62
CA LEU A 24 -2.65 -0.56 27.56
C LEU A 24 -3.04 -0.67 26.08
N GLY A 25 -2.63 -1.76 25.44
CA GLY A 25 -3.12 -2.13 24.13
C GLY A 25 -4.63 -2.34 24.24
N SER A 26 -5.39 -1.27 24.01
CA SER A 26 -6.80 -1.41 23.69
C SER A 26 -6.85 -2.22 22.41
N ALA A 27 -7.36 -3.45 22.50
CA ALA A 27 -7.75 -4.23 21.34
C ALA A 27 -8.83 -3.43 20.61
N PHE A 28 -8.44 -2.63 19.63
CA PHE A 28 -9.36 -2.02 18.69
C PHE A 28 -9.94 -3.13 17.82
N PHE A 29 -11.08 -3.65 18.23
CA PHE A 29 -11.98 -4.34 17.32
C PHE A 29 -12.87 -3.27 16.71
N PRO A 30 -12.87 -3.08 15.38
CA PRO A 30 -13.94 -2.33 14.76
C PRO A 30 -15.28 -2.97 15.16
N PRO A 31 -16.35 -2.23 15.33
CA PRO A 31 -17.62 -2.80 15.67
C PRO A 31 -17.97 -3.84 14.59
N THR A 32 -18.10 -5.07 15.02
CA THR A 32 -18.58 -6.15 14.14
C THR A 32 -19.90 -5.66 13.57
N ILE A 33 -19.95 -5.38 12.28
CA ILE A 33 -21.20 -5.07 11.58
C ILE A 33 -22.04 -6.35 11.72
N LYS A 34 -22.88 -6.39 12.74
CA LYS A 34 -23.85 -7.48 12.91
C LYS A 34 -24.82 -7.35 11.73
N ALA A 35 -24.70 -8.25 10.77
CA ALA A 35 -25.75 -8.44 9.80
C ALA A 35 -27.05 -8.65 10.58
N GLN A 36 -27.94 -7.67 10.59
CA GLN A 36 -29.30 -7.86 11.06
C GLN A 36 -29.98 -8.80 10.05
N ASN A 37 -29.99 -10.06 10.39
CA ASN A 37 -30.76 -11.05 9.66
C ASN A 37 -32.26 -10.84 9.99
N THR A 38 -32.82 -9.78 9.42
CA THR A 38 -34.26 -9.62 9.35
C THR A 38 -34.74 -10.61 8.30
N GLY A 39 -35.54 -11.60 8.62
CA GLY A 39 -36.05 -12.61 7.69
C GLY A 39 -36.87 -12.06 6.51
N GLN A 40 -36.56 -10.88 6.05
CA GLN A 40 -37.14 -10.22 4.90
C GLN A 40 -36.49 -10.78 3.63
N LYS A 41 -37.30 -11.31 2.72
CA LYS A 41 -36.83 -11.78 1.39
C LYS A 41 -36.15 -10.62 0.68
N VAL A 42 -34.85 -10.80 0.35
CA VAL A 42 -34.11 -9.83 -0.47
C VAL A 42 -34.81 -9.68 -1.82
N ARG A 43 -35.16 -8.46 -2.20
CA ARG A 43 -35.73 -8.18 -3.53
C ARG A 43 -34.61 -8.14 -4.57
N ILE A 44 -34.73 -8.95 -5.61
CA ILE A 44 -33.74 -9.07 -6.68
C ILE A 44 -34.21 -8.28 -7.89
N PHE A 45 -33.32 -7.45 -8.43
CA PHE A 45 -33.45 -6.72 -9.68
C PHE A 45 -32.44 -7.32 -10.67
N ASP A 46 -32.94 -8.22 -11.50
CA ASP A 46 -32.11 -8.87 -12.53
C ASP A 46 -31.85 -7.90 -13.68
N ALA A 47 -30.60 -7.59 -13.95
CA ALA A 47 -30.22 -6.64 -15.02
C ALA A 47 -30.81 -7.03 -16.38
N ARG A 48 -31.07 -8.31 -16.64
CA ARG A 48 -31.70 -8.80 -17.89
C ARG A 48 -33.13 -8.29 -18.08
N ASP A 49 -33.85 -8.07 -17.01
CA ASP A 49 -35.23 -7.56 -17.08
C ASP A 49 -35.25 -6.09 -17.57
N TYR A 50 -34.07 -5.44 -17.63
CA TYR A 50 -33.86 -4.08 -18.07
C TYR A 50 -33.28 -3.95 -19.50
N GLY A 51 -33.15 -5.08 -20.18
CA GLY A 51 -32.74 -5.12 -21.59
C GLY A 51 -31.23 -5.14 -21.82
N VAL A 52 -30.44 -5.66 -20.88
CA VAL A 52 -29.04 -5.96 -21.16
C VAL A 52 -28.92 -7.06 -22.21
N VAL A 53 -27.90 -6.96 -23.05
CA VAL A 53 -27.60 -7.96 -24.10
C VAL A 53 -26.61 -8.99 -23.61
N GLY A 54 -25.53 -8.57 -22.94
CA GLY A 54 -24.55 -9.46 -22.34
C GLY A 54 -23.69 -10.23 -23.36
N ASP A 55 -23.46 -9.66 -24.54
CA ASP A 55 -22.66 -10.26 -25.63
C ASP A 55 -21.19 -9.79 -25.63
N GLY A 56 -20.82 -8.89 -24.73
CA GLY A 56 -19.47 -8.31 -24.61
C GLY A 56 -19.15 -7.21 -25.64
N ASN A 57 -20.09 -6.85 -26.53
CA ASN A 57 -19.89 -5.86 -27.58
C ASN A 57 -20.93 -4.73 -27.53
N THR A 58 -22.18 -5.07 -27.19
CA THR A 58 -23.25 -4.10 -27.00
C THR A 58 -23.08 -3.38 -25.65
N LEU A 59 -23.17 -2.05 -25.66
CA LEU A 59 -23.04 -1.26 -24.44
C LEU A 59 -24.26 -1.44 -23.52
N ASP A 60 -24.06 -2.12 -22.41
CA ASP A 60 -25.10 -2.47 -21.44
C ASP A 60 -25.25 -1.45 -20.30
N THR A 61 -24.39 -0.41 -20.24
CA THR A 61 -24.33 0.58 -19.15
C THR A 61 -25.71 1.13 -18.77
N ALA A 62 -26.47 1.62 -19.75
CA ALA A 62 -27.77 2.25 -19.47
C ALA A 62 -28.82 1.27 -18.94
N ALA A 63 -28.77 0.02 -19.39
CA ALA A 63 -29.68 -1.04 -18.92
C ALA A 63 -29.35 -1.45 -17.48
N ILE A 64 -28.08 -1.69 -17.17
CA ILE A 64 -27.62 -2.00 -15.80
C ILE A 64 -27.92 -0.82 -14.86
N GLN A 65 -27.70 0.43 -15.32
CA GLN A 65 -27.97 1.62 -14.50
C GLN A 65 -29.45 1.72 -14.10
N ARG A 66 -30.40 1.37 -15.00
CA ARG A 66 -31.82 1.34 -14.64
C ARG A 66 -32.13 0.34 -13.54
N ALA A 67 -31.52 -0.85 -13.59
CA ALA A 67 -31.66 -1.83 -12.49
C ALA A 67 -31.11 -1.31 -11.16
N ILE A 68 -29.96 -0.60 -11.19
CA ILE A 68 -29.37 0.04 -10.02
C ILE A 68 -30.30 1.11 -9.44
N ASP A 69 -30.83 1.97 -10.29
CA ASP A 69 -31.69 3.09 -9.87
C ASP A 69 -33.02 2.62 -9.27
N GLU A 70 -33.65 1.58 -9.86
CA GLU A 70 -34.87 0.99 -9.28
C GLU A 70 -34.60 0.23 -7.98
N ALA A 71 -33.52 -0.53 -7.88
CA ALA A 71 -33.14 -1.21 -6.66
C ALA A 71 -32.91 -0.21 -5.52
N ALA A 72 -32.20 0.90 -5.82
CA ALA A 72 -31.94 1.95 -4.85
C ALA A 72 -33.22 2.68 -4.38
N ALA A 73 -34.16 2.88 -5.28
CA ALA A 73 -35.45 3.50 -4.94
C ALA A 73 -36.27 2.66 -3.95
N VAL A 74 -36.11 1.33 -3.97
CA VAL A 74 -36.73 0.43 -2.99
C VAL A 74 -35.96 0.42 -1.67
N GLY A 75 -34.62 0.48 -1.73
CA GLY A 75 -33.75 0.40 -0.57
C GLY A 75 -33.78 -0.95 0.14
N GLY A 76 -33.43 -0.94 1.43
CA GLY A 76 -33.57 -2.13 2.29
C GLY A 76 -32.68 -3.32 1.94
N GLY A 77 -31.54 -3.11 1.23
CA GLY A 77 -30.63 -4.19 0.82
C GLY A 77 -31.08 -4.93 -0.42
N ALA A 78 -31.85 -4.29 -1.30
CA ALA A 78 -32.22 -4.83 -2.59
C ALA A 78 -30.97 -5.23 -3.39
N GLN A 79 -31.02 -6.39 -4.07
CA GLN A 79 -29.90 -6.90 -4.85
C GLN A 79 -30.06 -6.60 -6.34
N VAL A 80 -29.05 -5.98 -6.94
CA VAL A 80 -28.92 -5.86 -8.39
C VAL A 80 -28.09 -7.04 -8.87
N LEU A 81 -28.73 -7.95 -9.61
CA LEU A 81 -28.10 -9.20 -10.07
C LEU A 81 -27.53 -9.07 -11.47
N ILE A 82 -26.22 -9.17 -11.60
CA ILE A 82 -25.51 -9.36 -12.86
C ILE A 82 -25.27 -10.85 -13.05
N ARG A 83 -26.01 -11.49 -13.97
CA ARG A 83 -26.00 -12.95 -14.11
C ARG A 83 -24.71 -13.46 -14.74
N GLY A 84 -24.35 -14.68 -14.33
CA GLY A 84 -23.23 -15.44 -14.91
C GLY A 84 -23.47 -15.93 -16.34
N GLY A 85 -22.37 -16.37 -16.96
CA GLY A 85 -22.37 -16.88 -18.33
C GLY A 85 -22.46 -15.81 -19.42
N HIS A 86 -22.32 -14.53 -19.06
CA HIS A 86 -22.44 -13.39 -19.96
C HIS A 86 -21.31 -12.37 -19.76
N ARG A 87 -21.04 -11.59 -20.80
CA ARG A 87 -20.06 -10.49 -20.79
C ARG A 87 -20.78 -9.17 -21.06
N TYR A 88 -20.69 -8.24 -20.16
CA TYR A 88 -21.42 -6.97 -20.21
C TYR A 88 -20.44 -5.82 -20.47
N LEU A 89 -20.51 -5.21 -21.65
CA LEU A 89 -19.71 -4.03 -21.99
C LEU A 89 -20.25 -2.82 -21.23
N VAL A 90 -19.40 -2.16 -20.44
CA VAL A 90 -19.81 -1.04 -19.59
C VAL A 90 -18.83 0.13 -19.65
N GLY A 91 -19.37 1.33 -19.59
CA GLY A 91 -18.67 2.55 -19.20
C GLY A 91 -18.84 2.78 -17.69
N THR A 92 -19.20 4.03 -17.29
CA THR A 92 -19.44 4.35 -15.88
C THR A 92 -20.78 3.80 -15.38
N LEU A 93 -20.74 2.99 -14.32
CA LEU A 93 -21.88 2.59 -13.49
C LEU A 93 -21.85 3.35 -12.17
N GLU A 94 -22.92 4.08 -11.86
CA GLU A 94 -23.09 4.84 -10.62
C GLU A 94 -23.88 4.03 -9.58
N LEU A 95 -23.19 3.40 -8.64
CA LEU A 95 -23.84 2.65 -7.57
C LEU A 95 -24.44 3.57 -6.51
N LYS A 96 -25.47 3.09 -5.86
CA LYS A 96 -26.27 3.83 -4.87
C LYS A 96 -26.20 3.15 -3.49
N GLY A 97 -26.56 3.89 -2.45
CA GLY A 97 -26.66 3.31 -1.11
C GLY A 97 -27.83 2.33 -0.96
N GLY A 98 -27.73 1.46 0.05
CA GLY A 98 -28.79 0.51 0.42
C GLY A 98 -29.03 -0.62 -0.57
N ILE A 99 -28.09 -0.91 -1.46
CA ILE A 99 -28.17 -2.02 -2.41
C ILE A 99 -26.98 -2.98 -2.26
N ASP A 100 -27.16 -4.19 -2.77
CA ASP A 100 -26.11 -5.16 -3.05
C ASP A 100 -25.93 -5.29 -4.56
N PHE A 101 -24.84 -4.75 -5.12
CA PHE A 101 -24.47 -4.94 -6.52
C PHE A 101 -23.74 -6.28 -6.64
N HIS A 102 -24.44 -7.30 -7.11
CA HIS A 102 -24.00 -8.68 -7.08
C HIS A 102 -23.60 -9.21 -8.46
N LEU A 103 -22.30 -9.52 -8.61
CA LEU A 103 -21.78 -10.20 -9.78
C LEU A 103 -21.81 -11.71 -9.54
N ALA A 104 -22.76 -12.40 -10.14
CA ALA A 104 -22.85 -13.86 -10.01
C ALA A 104 -21.60 -14.55 -10.57
N ASP A 105 -21.44 -15.82 -10.22
CA ASP A 105 -20.38 -16.65 -10.78
C ASP A 105 -20.40 -16.61 -12.31
N ASP A 106 -19.22 -16.57 -12.95
CA ASP A 106 -19.04 -16.41 -14.41
C ASP A 106 -19.66 -15.13 -15.02
N ALA A 107 -20.12 -14.16 -14.24
CA ALA A 107 -20.44 -12.83 -14.76
C ALA A 107 -19.15 -12.05 -15.05
N GLU A 108 -19.07 -11.40 -16.22
CA GLU A 108 -17.95 -10.56 -16.57
C GLU A 108 -18.42 -9.17 -17.00
N LEU A 109 -18.04 -8.12 -16.22
CA LEU A 109 -18.09 -6.76 -16.73
C LEU A 109 -16.84 -6.50 -17.57
N VAL A 110 -17.01 -6.00 -18.77
CA VAL A 110 -15.93 -5.66 -19.70
C VAL A 110 -15.92 -4.14 -19.87
N VAL A 111 -14.80 -3.51 -19.62
CA VAL A 111 -14.66 -2.05 -19.64
C VAL A 111 -14.67 -1.53 -21.09
N SER A 112 -15.48 -0.52 -21.41
CA SER A 112 -15.48 0.12 -22.72
C SER A 112 -14.19 0.91 -22.95
N THR A 113 -13.63 0.83 -24.14
CA THR A 113 -12.47 1.65 -24.54
C THR A 113 -12.85 3.00 -25.12
N ASN A 114 -14.15 3.26 -25.30
CA ASN A 114 -14.63 4.55 -25.82
C ASN A 114 -14.82 5.54 -24.66
N GLN A 115 -14.03 6.60 -24.64
CA GLN A 115 -14.10 7.65 -23.62
C GLN A 115 -15.49 8.28 -23.47
N ALA A 116 -16.28 8.31 -24.53
CA ALA A 116 -17.64 8.89 -24.50
C ALA A 116 -18.63 8.07 -23.65
N ASP A 117 -18.31 6.82 -23.29
CA ASP A 117 -19.14 5.96 -22.46
C ASP A 117 -18.98 6.25 -20.95
N TYR A 118 -18.09 7.19 -20.61
CA TYR A 118 -17.77 7.53 -19.22
C TYR A 118 -18.34 8.89 -18.84
N LYS A 119 -19.03 8.93 -17.69
CA LYS A 119 -19.54 10.16 -17.06
C LYS A 119 -18.58 10.72 -16.02
N SER A 120 -17.63 9.91 -15.58
CA SER A 120 -16.62 10.23 -14.57
C SER A 120 -15.34 9.43 -14.86
N PRO A 121 -14.22 9.69 -14.18
CA PRO A 121 -12.98 8.95 -14.41
C PRO A 121 -13.00 7.51 -13.89
N GLY A 122 -14.13 6.99 -13.39
CA GLY A 122 -14.26 5.62 -12.86
C GLY A 122 -15.24 4.74 -13.63
N VAL A 123 -14.99 3.43 -13.63
CA VAL A 123 -15.92 2.41 -14.16
C VAL A 123 -17.06 2.17 -13.18
N ILE A 124 -16.73 1.78 -11.96
CA ILE A 124 -17.67 1.63 -10.85
C ILE A 124 -17.50 2.83 -9.92
N THR A 125 -18.56 3.62 -9.79
CA THR A 125 -18.52 4.82 -8.97
C THR A 125 -19.65 4.82 -7.95
N ALA A 126 -19.42 5.47 -6.81
CA ALA A 126 -20.45 5.79 -5.83
C ALA A 126 -20.08 7.07 -5.11
N GLN A 127 -21.05 7.90 -4.81
CA GLN A 127 -20.86 9.12 -4.04
C GLN A 127 -21.91 9.24 -2.94
N ASN A 128 -21.45 9.51 -1.71
CA ASN A 128 -22.31 9.64 -0.53
C ASN A 128 -23.24 8.43 -0.29
N ALA A 129 -22.85 7.24 -0.78
CA ALA A 129 -23.62 6.02 -0.62
C ALA A 129 -23.47 5.47 0.80
N ARG A 130 -24.60 5.05 1.40
CA ARG A 130 -24.61 4.39 2.70
C ARG A 130 -25.15 2.98 2.60
N GLY A 131 -24.47 2.01 3.23
CA GLY A 131 -24.88 0.61 3.21
C GLY A 131 -24.81 -0.02 1.82
N LEU A 132 -23.83 0.38 1.03
CA LEU A 132 -23.57 -0.20 -0.29
C LEU A 132 -22.77 -1.50 -0.12
N LYS A 133 -23.25 -2.55 -0.79
CA LYS A 133 -22.50 -3.79 -0.99
C LYS A 133 -22.13 -3.98 -2.43
N ILE A 134 -20.91 -4.52 -2.65
CA ILE A 134 -20.44 -5.05 -3.92
C ILE A 134 -19.98 -6.47 -3.65
N SER A 135 -20.63 -7.46 -4.24
CA SER A 135 -20.46 -8.86 -3.85
C SER A 135 -20.51 -9.84 -5.03
N GLY A 136 -20.30 -11.11 -4.73
CA GLY A 136 -20.33 -12.20 -5.71
C GLY A 136 -18.94 -12.64 -6.14
N THR A 137 -18.88 -13.65 -7.02
CA THR A 137 -17.62 -14.27 -7.49
C THR A 137 -17.29 -13.93 -8.94
N GLY A 138 -18.11 -13.09 -9.57
CA GLY A 138 -17.88 -12.59 -10.92
C GLY A 138 -16.65 -11.68 -11.04
N LYS A 139 -16.35 -11.24 -12.25
CA LYS A 139 -15.14 -10.47 -12.54
C LYS A 139 -15.40 -9.17 -13.29
N ILE A 140 -14.46 -8.22 -13.14
CA ILE A 140 -14.40 -6.98 -13.89
C ILE A 140 -13.06 -6.93 -14.62
N ASN A 141 -13.12 -6.86 -15.95
CA ASN A 141 -11.97 -6.84 -16.83
C ASN A 141 -11.72 -5.41 -17.34
N GLY A 142 -10.65 -4.80 -16.87
CA GLY A 142 -10.28 -3.42 -17.16
C GLY A 142 -9.66 -3.21 -18.55
N ARG A 143 -9.21 -4.28 -19.24
CA ARG A 143 -8.61 -4.21 -20.58
C ARG A 143 -7.41 -3.26 -20.67
N ALA A 144 -6.55 -3.23 -19.65
CA ALA A 144 -5.47 -2.25 -19.48
C ALA A 144 -4.68 -1.95 -20.76
N LYS A 145 -4.25 -2.97 -21.51
CA LYS A 145 -3.42 -2.79 -22.71
C LYS A 145 -4.07 -1.94 -23.80
N GLU A 146 -5.40 -1.93 -23.86
CA GLU A 146 -6.14 -1.14 -24.84
C GLU A 146 -6.19 0.36 -24.50
N PHE A 147 -5.76 0.71 -23.29
CA PHE A 147 -5.57 2.08 -22.82
C PHE A 147 -4.09 2.50 -22.79
N MET A 148 -3.24 1.77 -23.50
CA MET A 148 -1.81 2.09 -23.60
C MET A 148 -1.45 2.49 -25.01
N LYS A 149 -0.45 3.39 -25.16
CA LYS A 149 0.07 3.85 -26.46
C LYS A 149 0.97 2.80 -27.13
N ARG A 150 1.92 2.29 -26.34
CA ARG A 150 2.90 1.29 -26.78
C ARG A 150 3.65 0.70 -25.59
N TYR A 151 4.27 -0.46 -25.81
CA TYR A 151 5.22 -1.02 -24.84
C TYR A 151 6.62 -0.40 -25.05
N ASP A 152 7.22 0.07 -23.97
CA ASP A 152 8.58 0.57 -23.93
C ASP A 152 9.52 -0.56 -23.44
N LYS A 153 10.26 -1.14 -24.39
CA LYS A 153 11.15 -2.28 -24.10
C LYS A 153 12.36 -1.92 -23.26
N GLU A 154 12.84 -0.68 -23.35
CA GLU A 154 14.00 -0.21 -22.60
C GLU A 154 13.65 -0.06 -21.12
N ASN A 155 12.47 0.47 -20.84
CA ASN A 155 11.97 0.73 -19.50
C ASN A 155 11.05 -0.37 -18.96
N GLU A 156 10.77 -1.39 -19.74
CA GLU A 156 9.99 -2.58 -19.36
C GLU A 156 8.59 -2.25 -18.81
N TRP A 157 7.92 -1.29 -19.47
CA TRP A 157 6.57 -0.89 -19.10
C TRP A 157 5.73 -0.40 -20.28
N TRP A 158 4.42 -0.33 -20.08
CA TRP A 158 3.51 0.26 -21.02
C TRP A 158 3.43 1.78 -20.86
N LEU A 159 3.52 2.53 -21.97
CA LEU A 159 3.29 3.98 -21.96
C LEU A 159 1.80 4.26 -21.98
N PRO A 160 1.25 4.97 -20.96
CA PRO A 160 -0.17 5.22 -20.85
C PRO A 160 -0.73 6.08 -21.98
N ALA A 161 -1.99 5.84 -22.38
CA ALA A 161 -2.77 6.78 -23.15
C ALA A 161 -3.25 7.94 -22.26
N ASP A 162 -3.77 9.01 -22.90
CA ASP A 162 -4.19 10.21 -22.19
C ASP A 162 -5.47 9.99 -21.37
N PHE A 163 -6.31 9.05 -21.78
CA PHE A 163 -7.49 8.62 -21.07
C PHE A 163 -7.31 7.17 -20.58
N ARG A 164 -7.49 6.98 -19.28
CA ARG A 164 -7.51 5.69 -18.60
C ARG A 164 -8.54 5.76 -17.47
N PRO A 165 -9.57 4.91 -17.43
CA PRO A 165 -10.48 4.91 -16.29
C PRO A 165 -9.86 4.17 -15.10
N LYS A 166 -10.14 4.65 -13.88
CA LYS A 166 -9.96 3.87 -12.65
C LYS A 166 -11.03 2.79 -12.56
N MET A 167 -10.71 1.65 -11.96
CA MET A 167 -11.71 0.58 -11.83
C MET A 167 -12.84 0.98 -10.88
N PHE A 168 -12.50 1.47 -9.69
CA PHE A 168 -13.46 1.94 -8.69
C PHE A 168 -13.09 3.34 -8.20
N VAL A 169 -14.08 4.21 -8.09
CA VAL A 169 -13.96 5.50 -7.41
C VAL A 169 -15.15 5.67 -6.47
N LEU A 170 -14.92 5.44 -5.18
CA LEU A 170 -15.96 5.46 -4.16
C LEU A 170 -15.70 6.64 -3.22
N THR A 171 -16.56 7.64 -3.24
CA THR A 171 -16.34 8.91 -2.53
C THR A 171 -17.37 9.11 -1.44
N ALA A 172 -16.91 9.42 -0.21
CA ALA A 172 -17.73 9.72 0.95
C ALA A 172 -18.80 8.65 1.25
N CYS A 173 -18.50 7.38 0.98
CA CYS A 173 -19.37 6.26 1.27
C CYS A 173 -19.26 5.84 2.74
N ASN A 174 -20.38 5.41 3.33
CA ASN A 174 -20.40 4.92 4.71
C ASN A 174 -21.02 3.52 4.77
N ASP A 175 -20.52 2.69 5.68
CA ASP A 175 -20.98 1.32 5.84
C ASP A 175 -20.87 0.54 4.51
N LEU A 176 -19.65 0.57 3.90
CA LEU A 176 -19.32 -0.02 2.61
C LEU A 176 -18.78 -1.44 2.78
N GLU A 177 -19.28 -2.38 2.00
CA GLU A 177 -18.80 -3.77 2.00
C GLU A 177 -18.47 -4.20 0.58
N ILE A 178 -17.20 -4.64 0.34
CA ILE A 178 -16.74 -5.16 -0.96
C ILE A 178 -16.11 -6.53 -0.72
N ARG A 179 -16.68 -7.57 -1.31
CA ARG A 179 -16.20 -8.93 -1.05
C ARG A 179 -16.28 -9.89 -2.24
N ASP A 180 -15.38 -10.84 -2.23
CA ASP A 180 -15.32 -12.04 -3.06
C ASP A 180 -15.11 -11.78 -4.56
N ILE A 181 -15.31 -10.57 -5.06
CA ILE A 181 -15.16 -10.23 -6.48
C ILE A 181 -13.71 -10.34 -6.95
N THR A 182 -13.58 -10.57 -8.25
CA THR A 182 -12.30 -10.46 -8.95
C THR A 182 -12.31 -9.23 -9.86
N PHE A 183 -11.25 -8.44 -9.86
CA PHE A 183 -11.02 -7.48 -10.94
C PHE A 183 -9.56 -7.51 -11.37
N GLY A 184 -9.32 -7.10 -12.61
CA GLY A 184 -7.96 -7.08 -13.13
C GLY A 184 -7.83 -6.33 -14.44
N ASP A 185 -6.60 -6.32 -14.95
CA ASP A 185 -6.23 -5.54 -16.13
C ASP A 185 -6.68 -4.08 -15.99
N ALA A 186 -6.51 -3.49 -14.81
CA ALA A 186 -6.86 -2.11 -14.52
C ALA A 186 -6.02 -1.15 -15.37
N PRO A 187 -6.66 -0.21 -16.09
CA PRO A 187 -5.92 0.79 -16.89
C PRO A 187 -5.20 1.82 -16.02
N GLU A 188 -5.74 2.11 -14.85
CA GLU A 188 -5.25 3.00 -13.81
C GLU A 188 -5.63 2.41 -12.44
N TRP A 189 -5.65 3.16 -11.35
CA TRP A 189 -5.90 2.69 -9.99
C TRP A 189 -7.07 1.71 -9.88
N GLY A 190 -6.87 0.68 -9.05
CA GLY A 190 -7.85 -0.36 -8.81
C GLY A 190 -9.02 0.11 -7.95
N LEU A 191 -8.94 -0.10 -6.64
CA LEU A 191 -10.00 0.28 -5.70
C LEU A 191 -9.62 1.57 -4.96
N HIS A 192 -10.03 2.72 -5.47
CA HIS A 192 -9.82 4.03 -4.86
C HIS A 192 -11.04 4.45 -4.04
N MET A 193 -10.85 4.55 -2.73
CA MET A 193 -11.86 4.98 -1.76
C MET A 193 -11.46 6.33 -1.17
N ILE A 194 -12.29 7.36 -1.32
CA ILE A 194 -12.01 8.73 -0.89
C ILE A 194 -12.98 9.14 0.21
N GLY A 195 -12.48 9.46 1.41
CA GLY A 195 -13.31 9.94 2.52
C GLY A 195 -14.37 8.93 2.99
N CYS A 196 -14.19 7.65 2.75
CA CYS A 196 -15.11 6.60 3.17
C CYS A 196 -14.94 6.24 4.64
N GLN A 197 -16.02 5.79 5.28
CA GLN A 197 -16.01 5.38 6.69
C GLN A 197 -16.79 4.09 6.92
N GLY A 198 -16.27 3.21 7.80
CA GLY A 198 -16.90 1.93 8.09
C GLY A 198 -16.82 0.99 6.87
N VAL A 199 -15.61 0.66 6.42
CA VAL A 199 -15.38 -0.09 5.19
C VAL A 199 -14.86 -1.48 5.51
N LEU A 200 -15.44 -2.49 4.87
CA LEU A 200 -14.92 -3.85 4.84
C LEU A 200 -14.57 -4.23 3.40
N VAL A 201 -13.30 -4.58 3.18
CA VAL A 201 -12.80 -5.18 1.95
C VAL A 201 -12.32 -6.59 2.28
N ASP A 202 -12.98 -7.61 1.76
CA ASP A 202 -12.71 -9.01 2.15
C ASP A 202 -12.63 -9.95 0.94
N ASN A 203 -11.57 -10.75 0.88
CA ASN A 203 -11.38 -11.81 -0.11
C ASN A 203 -11.43 -11.33 -1.57
N LEU A 204 -10.85 -10.15 -1.87
CA LEU A 204 -10.72 -9.70 -3.25
C LEU A 204 -9.58 -10.42 -3.96
N LYS A 205 -9.77 -10.68 -5.26
CA LYS A 205 -8.72 -11.13 -6.16
C LYS A 205 -8.43 -10.05 -7.19
N ILE A 206 -7.28 -9.40 -7.04
CA ILE A 206 -6.81 -8.36 -7.97
C ILE A 206 -5.77 -8.98 -8.89
N ARG A 207 -5.93 -8.81 -10.20
CA ARG A 207 -5.10 -9.43 -11.22
C ARG A 207 -4.72 -8.42 -12.30
N ASN A 208 -3.98 -7.39 -11.91
CA ASN A 208 -3.46 -6.40 -12.84
C ASN A 208 -2.15 -6.88 -13.47
N LEU A 209 -1.77 -6.24 -14.57
CA LEU A 209 -0.49 -6.50 -15.24
C LEU A 209 0.65 -5.81 -14.48
N LEU A 210 1.75 -6.51 -14.28
CA LEU A 210 2.92 -5.96 -13.56
C LEU A 210 3.65 -4.85 -14.35
N ASP A 211 3.48 -4.80 -15.65
CA ASP A 211 4.14 -3.86 -16.56
C ASP A 211 3.26 -2.65 -16.97
N VAL A 212 2.09 -2.51 -16.35
CA VAL A 212 1.21 -1.34 -16.50
C VAL A 212 1.40 -0.40 -15.31
N PRO A 213 1.81 0.87 -15.52
CA PRO A 213 2.01 1.81 -14.42
C PRO A 213 0.68 2.33 -13.87
N ASN A 214 0.71 2.72 -12.59
CA ASN A 214 -0.41 3.26 -11.84
C ASN A 214 -1.64 2.33 -11.75
N CYS A 215 -1.45 1.03 -11.87
CA CYS A 215 -2.54 0.08 -11.63
C CYS A 215 -2.47 -0.45 -10.20
N ASP A 216 -2.56 0.46 -9.24
CA ASP A 216 -2.57 0.19 -7.80
C ASP A 216 -3.65 -0.85 -7.44
N GLY A 217 -3.50 -1.51 -6.33
CA GLY A 217 -4.47 -2.49 -5.85
C GLY A 217 -5.61 -1.84 -5.08
N ILE A 218 -5.37 -1.39 -3.85
CA ILE A 218 -6.37 -0.83 -2.93
C ILE A 218 -5.82 0.43 -2.28
N ASP A 219 -6.52 1.55 -2.46
CA ASP A 219 -6.14 2.89 -2.03
C ASP A 219 -7.18 3.51 -1.08
N PRO A 220 -7.09 3.28 0.24
CA PRO A 220 -7.83 4.07 1.22
C PRO A 220 -7.24 5.48 1.30
N ASP A 221 -8.01 6.48 0.86
CA ASP A 221 -7.64 7.88 0.77
C ASP A 221 -8.58 8.71 1.67
N HIS A 222 -8.07 9.36 2.71
CA HIS A 222 -8.89 10.03 3.73
C HIS A 222 -9.95 9.14 4.38
N CYS A 223 -9.70 7.83 4.47
CA CYS A 223 -10.65 6.85 4.97
C CYS A 223 -10.50 6.59 6.47
N ARG A 224 -11.60 6.22 7.13
CA ARG A 224 -11.62 5.87 8.55
C ARG A 224 -12.39 4.58 8.80
N ASP A 225 -11.96 3.84 9.83
CA ASP A 225 -12.61 2.60 10.24
C ASP A 225 -12.66 1.59 9.08
N VAL A 226 -11.49 1.23 8.56
CA VAL A 226 -11.34 0.35 7.38
C VAL A 226 -10.71 -0.98 7.78
N GLU A 227 -11.31 -2.06 7.36
CA GLU A 227 -10.71 -3.41 7.42
C GLU A 227 -10.52 -3.95 6.00
N ILE A 228 -9.26 -4.29 5.63
CA ILE A 228 -8.88 -4.97 4.39
C ILE A 228 -8.27 -6.29 4.77
N ARG A 229 -8.84 -7.41 4.26
CA ARG A 229 -8.34 -8.73 4.65
C ARG A 229 -8.52 -9.81 3.59
N ASN A 230 -7.74 -10.88 3.73
CA ASN A 230 -7.83 -12.08 2.90
C ASN A 230 -7.68 -11.81 1.39
N CYS A 231 -7.11 -10.67 1.00
CA CYS A 231 -6.99 -10.28 -0.39
C CYS A 231 -5.76 -10.92 -1.04
N ASN A 232 -5.89 -11.25 -2.33
CA ASN A 232 -4.80 -11.75 -3.14
C ASN A 232 -4.59 -10.79 -4.30
N ILE A 233 -3.45 -10.06 -4.28
CA ILE A 233 -3.22 -8.88 -5.10
C ILE A 233 -2.00 -9.10 -5.98
N VAL A 234 -2.18 -8.93 -7.29
CA VAL A 234 -1.11 -8.77 -8.28
C VAL A 234 -1.36 -7.43 -8.99
N CYS A 235 -0.39 -6.51 -8.96
CA CYS A 235 -0.53 -5.18 -9.57
C CYS A 235 0.82 -4.61 -10.01
N GLY A 236 0.78 -3.62 -10.90
CA GLY A 236 1.97 -2.96 -11.44
C GLY A 236 2.41 -1.72 -10.65
N ASP A 237 1.64 -1.31 -9.64
CA ASP A 237 2.00 -0.19 -8.76
C ASP A 237 1.74 -0.60 -7.30
N ASP A 238 1.53 0.32 -6.36
CA ASP A 238 1.34 0.02 -4.95
C ASP A 238 0.20 -0.99 -4.69
N ALA A 239 0.45 -2.04 -3.91
CA ALA A 239 -0.58 -3.07 -3.74
C ALA A 239 -1.67 -2.66 -2.73
N ILE A 240 -1.28 -2.21 -1.55
CA ILE A 240 -2.21 -1.60 -0.58
C ILE A 240 -1.53 -0.35 -0.03
N VAL A 241 -2.13 0.81 -0.32
CA VAL A 241 -1.52 2.09 0.05
C VAL A 241 -2.49 3.06 0.69
N VAL A 242 -2.21 3.46 1.91
CA VAL A 242 -2.99 4.48 2.64
C VAL A 242 -2.48 5.86 2.24
N LYS A 243 -3.39 6.70 1.77
CA LYS A 243 -3.09 8.04 1.25
C LYS A 243 -3.97 9.11 1.90
N THR A 244 -3.57 10.37 1.72
CA THR A 244 -4.40 11.56 1.87
C THR A 244 -4.06 12.51 0.74
N THR A 245 -4.72 12.31 -0.42
CA THR A 245 -4.51 13.12 -1.62
C THR A 245 -5.14 14.51 -1.47
N ARG A 246 -4.65 15.48 -2.22
CA ARG A 246 -5.23 16.83 -2.18
C ARG A 246 -6.64 16.81 -2.77
N GLN A 247 -7.61 17.11 -1.95
CA GLN A 247 -9.03 17.16 -2.30
C GLN A 247 -9.59 18.59 -2.21
N THR A 248 -10.68 18.86 -2.91
CA THR A 248 -11.43 20.13 -2.77
C THR A 248 -12.29 20.16 -1.51
N THR A 249 -12.67 18.98 -1.01
CA THR A 249 -13.41 18.79 0.23
C THR A 249 -12.46 18.27 1.30
N ASP A 250 -12.54 18.82 2.49
CA ASP A 250 -11.80 18.28 3.63
C ASP A 250 -12.51 17.04 4.16
N TYR A 251 -11.91 15.88 3.93
CA TYR A 251 -12.38 14.60 4.47
C TYR A 251 -11.69 14.22 5.79
N GLY A 252 -10.70 15.00 6.22
CA GLY A 252 -9.90 14.74 7.42
C GLY A 252 -8.85 13.64 7.24
N PRO A 253 -8.33 13.07 8.33
CA PRO A 253 -7.25 12.09 8.29
C PRO A 253 -7.68 10.74 7.74
N SER A 254 -6.67 9.96 7.27
CA SER A 254 -6.82 8.50 7.16
C SER A 254 -6.47 7.86 8.49
N ALA A 255 -7.43 7.15 9.12
CA ALA A 255 -7.24 6.65 10.47
C ALA A 255 -8.00 5.35 10.77
N ASN A 256 -7.50 4.59 11.75
CA ASN A 256 -8.10 3.34 12.20
C ASN A 256 -8.29 2.36 11.03
N ILE A 257 -7.17 2.04 10.36
CA ILE A 257 -7.15 1.13 9.21
C ILE A 257 -6.37 -0.12 9.57
N ARG A 258 -6.95 -1.28 9.33
CA ARG A 258 -6.33 -2.57 9.53
C ARG A 258 -6.27 -3.35 8.22
N VAL A 259 -5.07 -3.78 7.87
CA VAL A 259 -4.78 -4.65 6.72
C VAL A 259 -4.25 -5.98 7.24
N ALA A 260 -4.86 -7.09 6.87
CA ALA A 260 -4.47 -8.39 7.41
C ALA A 260 -4.62 -9.54 6.41
N ASP A 261 -3.78 -10.57 6.58
CA ASP A 261 -3.92 -11.84 5.90
C ASP A 261 -3.95 -11.72 4.35
N CYS A 262 -3.15 -10.78 3.80
CA CYS A 262 -3.08 -10.52 2.37
C CYS A 262 -1.83 -11.16 1.75
N VAL A 263 -2.00 -11.65 0.50
CA VAL A 263 -0.91 -12.18 -0.34
C VAL A 263 -0.69 -11.23 -1.51
N ILE A 264 0.53 -10.76 -1.69
CA ILE A 264 0.85 -9.63 -2.55
C ILE A 264 2.01 -9.97 -3.49
N GLU A 265 1.84 -9.59 -4.76
CA GLU A 265 2.89 -9.46 -5.75
C GLU A 265 2.71 -8.12 -6.46
N THR A 266 3.75 -7.28 -6.45
CA THR A 266 3.65 -5.96 -7.07
C THR A 266 4.98 -5.51 -7.69
N GLN A 267 4.87 -4.51 -8.56
CA GLN A 267 6.05 -3.88 -9.17
C GLN A 267 6.57 -2.72 -8.33
N ASP A 268 5.74 -2.06 -7.51
CA ASP A 268 6.15 -1.01 -6.57
C ASP A 268 6.08 -1.50 -5.11
N ALA A 269 5.35 -0.89 -4.22
CA ALA A 269 5.38 -1.23 -2.80
C ALA A 269 4.31 -2.25 -2.38
N GLY A 270 4.70 -3.22 -1.53
CA GLY A 270 3.79 -4.23 -1.03
C GLY A 270 2.73 -3.65 -0.09
N VAL A 271 3.16 -3.02 1.01
CA VAL A 271 2.30 -2.24 1.91
C VAL A 271 2.90 -0.86 2.12
N LYS A 272 2.08 0.18 1.94
CA LYS A 272 2.59 1.55 1.86
C LYS A 272 1.71 2.59 2.56
N ILE A 273 2.34 3.68 2.99
CA ILE A 273 1.71 4.93 3.41
C ILE A 273 2.32 6.06 2.57
N GLY A 274 1.48 6.88 1.96
CA GLY A 274 1.89 7.99 1.07
C GLY A 274 1.98 7.57 -0.41
N THR A 275 2.55 8.37 -1.29
CA THR A 275 3.31 9.63 -1.13
C THR A 275 2.46 10.85 -0.80
N GLU A 276 1.19 10.84 -1.13
CA GLU A 276 0.25 11.92 -0.83
C GLU A 276 -0.12 11.86 0.65
N THR A 277 0.31 12.88 1.39
CA THR A 277 0.19 13.00 2.86
C THR A 277 -0.22 14.41 3.24
N THR A 278 -1.35 14.88 2.66
CA THR A 278 -1.85 16.25 2.87
C THR A 278 -2.67 16.43 4.14
N SER A 279 -3.12 15.32 4.75
CA SER A 279 -3.74 15.23 6.08
C SER A 279 -3.11 14.09 6.86
N ASP A 280 -3.23 14.12 8.17
CA ASP A 280 -2.63 13.11 9.05
C ASP A 280 -3.04 11.67 8.67
N ILE A 281 -2.11 10.74 8.85
CA ILE A 281 -2.35 9.31 8.69
C ILE A 281 -1.92 8.62 9.98
N HIS A 282 -2.86 7.99 10.68
CA HIS A 282 -2.55 7.43 11.98
C HIS A 282 -3.42 6.22 12.37
N ASP A 283 -2.99 5.48 13.39
CA ASP A 283 -3.67 4.29 13.88
C ASP A 283 -3.83 3.23 12.78
N ILE A 284 -2.73 2.90 12.10
CA ILE A 284 -2.71 1.95 10.99
C ILE A 284 -1.97 0.67 11.42
N VAL A 285 -2.57 -0.47 11.09
CA VAL A 285 -1.97 -1.79 11.33
C VAL A 285 -1.90 -2.59 10.03
N PHE A 286 -0.71 -3.04 9.66
CA PHE A 286 -0.48 -4.05 8.64
C PHE A 286 0.03 -5.33 9.31
N GLU A 287 -0.66 -6.44 9.12
CA GLU A 287 -0.27 -7.68 9.80
C GLU A 287 -0.52 -8.94 8.98
N ARG A 288 0.30 -9.97 9.20
CA ARG A 288 0.19 -11.28 8.56
C ARG A 288 0.08 -11.23 7.04
N CYS A 289 0.85 -10.32 6.43
CA CYS A 289 0.92 -10.19 4.97
C CYS A 289 2.15 -10.92 4.42
N GLN A 290 1.98 -11.52 3.24
CA GLN A 290 3.04 -12.18 2.49
C GLN A 290 3.28 -11.44 1.17
N ILE A 291 4.44 -10.81 1.03
CA ILE A 291 4.81 -10.04 -0.14
C ILE A 291 5.81 -10.87 -0.95
N HIS A 292 5.33 -11.52 -1.99
CA HIS A 292 6.15 -12.47 -2.77
C HIS A 292 7.14 -11.79 -3.71
N SER A 293 6.81 -10.58 -4.15
CA SER A 293 7.68 -9.71 -4.96
C SER A 293 7.22 -8.27 -4.85
N SER A 294 8.18 -7.33 -4.74
CA SER A 294 7.94 -5.89 -4.72
C SER A 294 9.23 -5.14 -5.03
N SER A 295 9.17 -3.84 -5.29
CA SER A 295 10.35 -2.98 -5.28
C SER A 295 10.64 -2.40 -3.89
N ARG A 296 9.61 -2.35 -3.00
CA ARG A 296 9.72 -2.04 -1.58
C ARG A 296 8.79 -2.98 -0.80
N GLY A 297 9.30 -3.71 0.18
CA GLY A 297 8.46 -4.59 0.99
C GLY A 297 7.47 -3.80 1.85
N ILE A 298 7.99 -2.98 2.76
CA ILE A 298 7.25 -2.08 3.65
C ILE A 298 7.68 -0.65 3.37
N CYS A 299 6.73 0.28 3.22
CA CYS A 299 7.05 1.63 2.81
C CYS A 299 6.24 2.69 3.57
N ILE A 300 6.92 3.76 4.04
CA ILE A 300 6.31 5.04 4.39
C ILE A 300 7.06 6.13 3.62
N GLN A 301 6.37 6.82 2.74
CA GLN A 301 6.90 7.96 2.00
C GLN A 301 6.14 9.23 2.38
N LEU A 302 6.58 9.89 3.45
CA LEU A 302 6.05 11.18 3.85
C LEU A 302 6.69 12.28 3.01
N ARG A 303 5.88 13.02 2.26
CA ARG A 303 6.33 14.05 1.31
C ARG A 303 5.66 15.41 1.49
N ASP A 304 4.54 15.46 2.20
CA ASP A 304 3.72 16.63 2.41
C ASP A 304 3.67 17.01 3.90
N GLU A 305 2.87 18.00 4.26
CA GLU A 305 2.91 18.70 5.56
C GLU A 305 2.31 17.94 6.75
N ALA A 306 1.59 16.86 6.53
CA ALA A 306 0.90 16.14 7.60
C ALA A 306 1.79 15.12 8.32
N ASP A 307 1.38 14.69 9.50
CA ASP A 307 2.08 13.69 10.29
C ASP A 307 1.61 12.27 9.99
N VAL A 308 2.55 11.31 10.05
CA VAL A 308 2.29 9.87 10.02
C VAL A 308 2.70 9.28 11.36
N TYR A 309 1.74 8.73 12.12
CA TYR A 309 2.04 8.26 13.48
C TYR A 309 1.15 7.11 13.96
N ASN A 310 1.63 6.41 14.97
CA ASN A 310 0.98 5.22 15.55
C ASN A 310 0.74 4.14 14.48
N ILE A 311 1.84 3.69 13.87
CA ILE A 311 1.84 2.70 12.79
C ILE A 311 2.45 1.39 13.27
N ASP A 312 1.80 0.29 12.98
CA ASP A 312 2.25 -1.06 13.37
C ASP A 312 2.36 -1.98 12.14
N PHE A 313 3.55 -2.48 11.87
CA PHE A 313 3.82 -3.52 10.87
C PHE A 313 4.25 -4.78 11.61
N ARG A 314 3.50 -5.87 11.48
CA ARG A 314 3.83 -7.09 12.23
C ARG A 314 3.53 -8.38 11.47
N ASP A 315 4.36 -9.39 11.73
CA ASP A 315 4.20 -10.72 11.16
C ASP A 315 4.16 -10.69 9.61
N ILE A 316 5.08 -9.95 8.98
CA ILE A 316 5.15 -9.76 7.53
C ILE A 316 6.38 -10.46 6.97
N THR A 317 6.20 -11.16 5.86
CA THR A 317 7.31 -11.68 5.04
C THR A 317 7.36 -10.99 3.69
N PHE A 318 8.56 -10.75 3.16
CA PHE A 318 8.72 -10.03 1.90
C PHE A 318 9.89 -10.53 1.04
N VAL A 319 9.77 -10.26 -0.26
CA VAL A 319 10.87 -10.26 -1.22
C VAL A 319 10.86 -8.93 -1.95
N SER A 320 11.98 -8.20 -1.91
CA SER A 320 12.13 -6.89 -2.57
C SER A 320 13.29 -6.88 -3.53
N ARG A 321 13.08 -6.40 -4.74
CA ARG A 321 14.04 -6.45 -5.85
C ARG A 321 14.12 -5.12 -6.60
N TYR A 322 15.24 -4.87 -7.24
CA TYR A 322 15.38 -3.80 -8.22
C TYR A 322 14.53 -4.05 -9.46
N HIS A 323 14.19 -2.95 -10.13
CA HIS A 323 13.61 -2.94 -11.46
C HIS A 323 14.19 -1.79 -12.30
N SER A 324 13.75 -1.68 -13.56
CA SER A 324 14.15 -0.59 -14.47
C SER A 324 13.82 0.80 -13.92
N ASP A 325 14.50 1.83 -14.42
CA ASP A 325 14.50 3.19 -13.84
C ASP A 325 13.14 3.88 -13.68
N PRO A 326 12.17 3.77 -14.60
CA PRO A 326 10.88 4.42 -14.42
C PRO A 326 10.13 3.96 -13.17
N TRP A 327 10.27 2.69 -12.80
CA TRP A 327 9.65 2.13 -11.61
C TRP A 327 10.28 2.72 -10.34
N TRP A 328 9.44 2.98 -9.36
CA TRP A 328 9.89 3.50 -8.08
C TRP A 328 10.36 2.36 -7.16
N GLY A 329 11.32 2.69 -6.29
CA GLY A 329 11.98 1.71 -5.43
C GLY A 329 13.27 1.16 -6.02
N ARG A 330 14.11 0.70 -5.12
CA ARG A 330 15.43 0.12 -5.45
C ARG A 330 15.66 -1.16 -4.64
N GLY A 331 14.61 -1.96 -4.48
CA GLY A 331 14.71 -3.24 -3.77
C GLY A 331 14.82 -3.09 -2.25
N GLU A 332 14.35 -1.98 -1.67
CA GLU A 332 14.44 -1.75 -0.24
C GLU A 332 13.58 -2.76 0.54
N ALA A 333 14.17 -3.38 1.56
CA ALA A 333 13.48 -4.27 2.46
C ALA A 333 12.32 -3.55 3.19
N ILE A 334 12.68 -2.42 3.81
CA ILE A 334 11.82 -1.50 4.52
C ILE A 334 12.31 -0.09 4.21
N SER A 335 11.40 0.80 3.84
CA SER A 335 11.74 2.19 3.50
C SER A 335 10.82 3.18 4.21
N LEU A 336 11.29 3.85 5.24
CA LEU A 336 10.60 4.93 5.93
C LEU A 336 11.33 6.23 5.63
N THR A 337 10.70 7.13 4.88
CA THR A 337 11.35 8.38 4.45
C THR A 337 10.46 9.61 4.69
N ALA A 338 10.99 10.61 5.39
CA ALA A 338 10.37 11.92 5.59
C ALA A 338 11.23 12.96 4.87
N ILE A 339 10.91 13.23 3.61
CA ILE A 339 11.70 14.06 2.68
C ILE A 339 10.74 15.02 1.96
N PRO A 340 10.93 16.35 2.01
CA PRO A 340 10.02 17.27 1.36
C PRO A 340 10.06 17.16 -0.18
N ARG A 341 8.94 17.46 -0.84
CA ARG A 341 8.87 17.49 -2.32
C ARG A 341 9.75 18.57 -2.94
N GLY A 342 9.95 19.67 -2.26
CA GLY A 342 10.74 20.82 -2.73
C GLY A 342 11.35 21.60 -1.59
N THR A 343 12.26 22.52 -1.92
CA THR A 343 12.99 23.36 -0.94
C THR A 343 12.08 24.23 -0.09
N ASP A 344 10.95 24.65 -0.64
CA ASP A 344 9.98 25.53 0.05
C ASP A 344 8.79 24.72 0.61
N ALA A 345 8.76 23.40 0.38
CA ALA A 345 7.72 22.52 0.89
C ALA A 345 8.03 22.13 2.35
N LYS A 346 7.02 22.22 3.20
CA LYS A 346 7.09 21.63 4.53
C LYS A 346 6.82 20.15 4.42
N VAL A 347 7.49 19.36 5.24
CA VAL A 347 7.21 17.96 5.43
C VAL A 347 6.89 17.73 6.91
N GLY A 348 5.88 16.93 7.18
CA GLY A 348 5.50 16.54 8.53
C GLY A 348 6.49 15.58 9.18
N SER A 349 6.06 14.84 10.17
CA SER A 349 6.92 13.90 10.89
C SER A 349 6.40 12.46 10.82
N ILE A 350 7.33 11.50 10.76
CA ILE A 350 7.05 10.08 11.00
C ILE A 350 7.41 9.80 12.45
N ARG A 351 6.45 9.28 13.23
CA ARG A 351 6.70 8.97 14.65
C ARG A 351 5.86 7.81 15.16
N ASP A 352 6.30 7.21 16.25
CA ASP A 352 5.59 6.14 16.94
C ASP A 352 5.29 4.94 16.01
N VAL A 353 6.35 4.44 15.34
CA VAL A 353 6.28 3.31 14.40
C VAL A 353 6.85 2.06 15.07
N ARG A 354 6.11 0.96 14.97
CA ARG A 354 6.56 -0.37 15.40
C ARG A 354 6.64 -1.31 14.22
N ILE A 355 7.76 -2.03 14.14
CA ILE A 355 7.99 -3.08 13.14
C ILE A 355 8.40 -4.34 13.90
N GLN A 356 7.58 -5.39 13.84
CA GLN A 356 7.76 -6.56 14.69
C GLN A 356 7.57 -7.87 13.91
N ASN A 357 8.44 -8.87 14.14
CA ASN A 357 8.37 -10.19 13.50
C ASN A 357 8.33 -10.07 11.95
N VAL A 358 9.25 -9.31 11.40
CA VAL A 358 9.33 -9.07 9.96
C VAL A 358 10.58 -9.70 9.40
N SER A 359 10.44 -10.46 8.31
CA SER A 359 11.60 -11.09 7.68
C SER A 359 11.47 -11.18 6.18
N GLY A 360 12.60 -11.14 5.50
CA GLY A 360 12.59 -11.27 4.05
C GLY A 360 13.96 -11.20 3.40
N ARG A 361 13.93 -11.32 2.07
CA ARG A 361 15.08 -11.16 1.19
C ARG A 361 14.92 -9.87 0.39
N ALA A 362 15.99 -9.10 0.27
CA ALA A 362 15.98 -7.83 -0.42
C ALA A 362 17.28 -7.59 -1.18
N GLU A 363 17.23 -6.70 -2.14
CA GLU A 363 18.43 -6.23 -2.85
C GLU A 363 18.96 -4.90 -2.28
N ASN A 364 18.26 -4.29 -1.32
CA ASN A 364 18.65 -3.04 -0.67
C ASN A 364 18.22 -3.02 0.82
N SER A 365 18.64 -2.01 1.52
CA SER A 365 18.64 -1.83 2.98
C SER A 365 17.24 -1.82 3.62
N VAL A 366 17.21 -2.06 4.92
CA VAL A 366 16.22 -1.46 5.83
C VAL A 366 16.61 0.01 6.02
N ARG A 367 15.82 0.95 5.50
CA ARG A 367 16.14 2.37 5.43
C ARG A 367 15.17 3.23 6.22
N LEU A 368 15.67 3.99 7.21
CA LEU A 368 14.94 5.03 7.93
C LEU A 368 15.65 6.36 7.68
N CYS A 369 15.04 7.25 6.90
CA CYS A 369 15.69 8.48 6.45
C CYS A 369 14.79 9.72 6.63
N GLY A 370 15.04 10.48 7.69
CA GLY A 370 14.52 11.83 7.85
C GLY A 370 15.42 12.88 7.23
N VAL A 371 15.04 14.14 7.41
CA VAL A 371 15.86 15.34 7.18
C VAL A 371 16.07 16.09 8.50
N ALA A 372 16.93 17.10 8.53
CA ALA A 372 17.21 17.84 9.76
C ALA A 372 15.95 18.48 10.37
N GLU A 373 15.07 18.98 9.50
CA GLU A 373 13.82 19.66 9.86
C GLU A 373 12.68 18.69 10.18
N SER A 374 12.74 17.45 9.67
CA SER A 374 11.75 16.40 9.89
C SER A 374 12.43 15.08 10.23
N ARG A 375 12.78 14.94 11.49
CA ARG A 375 13.44 13.73 12.00
C ARG A 375 12.41 12.64 12.27
N ILE A 376 12.76 11.42 11.93
CA ILE A 376 11.93 10.25 12.27
C ILE A 376 12.05 9.98 13.78
N LYS A 377 10.94 9.75 14.49
CA LYS A 377 10.95 9.66 15.96
C LYS A 377 10.28 8.40 16.49
N ASN A 378 10.80 7.87 17.61
CA ASN A 378 10.16 6.79 18.35
C ASN A 378 9.90 5.55 17.46
N VAL A 379 10.92 5.03 16.80
CA VAL A 379 10.81 3.82 15.98
C VAL A 379 11.36 2.62 16.74
N ARG A 380 10.59 1.55 16.76
CA ARG A 380 10.99 0.28 17.36
C ARG A 380 10.97 -0.84 16.33
N LEU A 381 12.13 -1.43 16.09
CA LEU A 381 12.28 -2.66 15.29
C LEU A 381 12.55 -3.81 16.26
N GLU A 382 11.69 -4.83 16.28
CA GLU A 382 11.86 -6.00 17.14
C GLU A 382 11.69 -7.29 16.34
N ASN A 383 12.68 -8.16 16.38
CA ASN A 383 12.69 -9.40 15.61
C ASN A 383 12.54 -9.14 14.08
N VAL A 384 13.41 -8.26 13.56
CA VAL A 384 13.48 -7.95 12.13
C VAL A 384 14.71 -8.62 11.53
N ALA A 385 14.52 -9.53 10.58
CA ALA A 385 15.59 -10.30 9.95
C ALA A 385 15.61 -10.09 8.44
N VAL A 386 16.71 -9.59 7.89
CA VAL A 386 16.84 -9.38 6.45
C VAL A 386 18.04 -10.16 5.88
N THR A 387 17.84 -10.72 4.69
CA THR A 387 18.92 -11.26 3.88
C THR A 387 19.09 -10.36 2.66
N LEU A 388 20.23 -9.68 2.59
CA LEU A 388 20.58 -8.88 1.41
C LEU A 388 21.41 -9.71 0.43
N ASP A 389 20.98 -9.68 -0.83
CA ASP A 389 21.60 -10.42 -1.92
C ASP A 389 21.27 -9.72 -3.25
N ARG A 390 22.08 -9.88 -4.26
CA ARG A 390 21.82 -9.32 -5.59
C ARG A 390 21.49 -10.43 -6.57
N TRP A 391 20.31 -10.37 -7.20
CA TRP A 391 19.91 -11.36 -8.19
C TRP A 391 19.35 -10.76 -9.48
N THR A 392 19.01 -9.46 -9.50
CA THR A 392 18.64 -8.76 -10.73
C THR A 392 19.84 -8.10 -11.37
N SER A 393 19.74 -7.75 -12.66
CA SER A 393 20.81 -7.13 -13.46
C SER A 393 20.82 -5.60 -13.41
N TYR A 394 19.82 -4.97 -12.80
CA TYR A 394 19.72 -3.50 -12.74
C TYR A 394 20.81 -2.89 -11.88
N PRO A 395 21.25 -1.63 -12.14
CA PRO A 395 22.24 -0.95 -11.32
C PRO A 395 21.83 -0.89 -9.85
N GLY A 396 22.76 -1.22 -8.95
CA GLY A 396 22.55 -1.17 -7.49
C GLY A 396 23.46 -0.13 -6.81
N GLY A 397 23.45 -0.10 -5.47
CA GLY A 397 24.17 0.91 -4.69
C GLY A 397 23.51 2.28 -4.78
N LEU A 398 22.19 2.31 -4.80
CA LEU A 398 21.36 3.49 -5.01
C LEU A 398 20.21 3.53 -4.01
N PHE A 399 19.88 4.72 -3.52
CA PHE A 399 18.63 5.00 -2.81
C PHE A 399 17.65 5.79 -3.69
N ASP A 400 16.38 5.43 -3.65
CA ASP A 400 15.32 6.16 -4.32
C ASP A 400 14.69 7.17 -3.36
N ASN A 401 14.82 8.45 -3.67
CA ASN A 401 14.27 9.56 -2.90
C ASN A 401 12.99 10.15 -3.52
N ARG A 402 12.58 9.68 -4.70
CA ARG A 402 11.46 10.23 -5.46
C ARG A 402 10.14 10.20 -4.67
N PRO A 403 9.24 11.17 -4.87
CA PRO A 403 9.49 12.44 -5.56
C PRO A 403 10.09 13.48 -4.61
N THR A 404 11.16 14.12 -4.99
CA THR A 404 11.74 15.26 -4.27
C THR A 404 12.55 16.14 -5.21
N LYS A 405 12.74 17.43 -4.83
CA LYS A 405 13.69 18.35 -5.48
C LYS A 405 14.78 18.82 -4.50
N VAL A 406 14.81 18.23 -3.30
CA VAL A 406 15.77 18.61 -2.24
C VAL A 406 17.02 17.74 -2.31
N PHE A 407 16.86 16.49 -2.68
CA PHE A 407 17.94 15.53 -2.90
C PHE A 407 17.97 15.07 -4.35
N ALA A 408 19.02 14.39 -4.73
CA ALA A 408 19.02 13.62 -5.98
C ALA A 408 17.87 12.59 -5.93
N ASP A 409 17.09 12.52 -7.00
CA ASP A 409 16.00 11.54 -7.13
C ASP A 409 16.51 10.12 -6.86
N ILE A 410 17.63 9.79 -7.46
CA ILE A 410 18.38 8.55 -7.24
C ILE A 410 19.75 8.92 -6.65
N GLU A 411 19.98 8.53 -5.41
CA GLU A 411 21.17 8.88 -4.61
C GLU A 411 22.15 7.69 -4.61
N PRO A 412 23.36 7.82 -5.20
CA PRO A 412 24.41 6.82 -5.03
C PRO A 412 24.78 6.67 -3.56
N HIS A 413 24.76 5.46 -3.06
CA HIS A 413 25.06 5.15 -1.66
C HIS A 413 25.53 3.71 -1.51
N GLY A 414 26.44 3.47 -0.58
CA GLY A 414 26.67 2.11 -0.09
C GLY A 414 25.38 1.50 0.45
N THR A 415 25.26 0.17 0.35
CA THR A 415 24.06 -0.52 0.81
C THR A 415 24.37 -1.29 2.10
N PRO A 416 24.21 -0.65 3.28
CA PRO A 416 24.28 -1.36 4.56
C PRO A 416 23.03 -2.23 4.78
N GLY A 417 23.09 -3.16 5.71
CA GLY A 417 21.93 -3.94 6.11
C GLY A 417 20.79 -3.08 6.65
N PHE A 418 21.11 -2.25 7.63
CA PHE A 418 20.24 -1.21 8.19
C PHE A 418 20.89 0.16 8.03
N PHE A 419 20.13 1.11 7.51
CA PHE A 419 20.55 2.51 7.35
C PHE A 419 19.60 3.45 8.06
N ILE A 420 20.10 4.26 8.99
CA ILE A 420 19.29 5.23 9.75
C ILE A 420 19.93 6.60 9.68
N ARG A 421 19.17 7.60 9.21
CA ARG A 421 19.65 8.98 9.09
C ARG A 421 18.60 9.97 9.60
N HIS A 422 19.02 10.98 10.38
CA HIS A 422 18.16 11.99 10.98
C HIS A 422 16.96 11.39 11.72
N ALA A 423 17.25 10.66 12.78
CA ALA A 423 16.23 10.02 13.61
C ALA A 423 16.50 10.23 15.11
N ASP A 424 15.44 10.15 15.92
CA ASP A 424 15.50 10.27 17.37
C ASP A 424 14.76 9.12 18.05
N ASN A 425 15.35 8.53 19.10
CA ASN A 425 14.77 7.46 19.88
C ASN A 425 14.42 6.24 19.01
N VAL A 426 15.44 5.62 18.42
CA VAL A 426 15.31 4.40 17.63
C VAL A 426 15.83 3.20 18.45
N VAL A 427 15.03 2.15 18.50
CA VAL A 427 15.37 0.92 19.20
C VAL A 427 15.35 -0.27 18.25
N LEU A 428 16.49 -0.95 18.13
CA LEU A 428 16.63 -2.25 17.47
C LEU A 428 16.80 -3.33 18.54
N LYS A 429 15.93 -4.34 18.53
CA LYS A 429 16.00 -5.47 19.44
C LYS A 429 15.83 -6.77 18.67
N LYS A 430 16.77 -7.71 18.83
CA LYS A 430 16.76 -9.00 18.11
C LYS A 430 16.66 -8.84 16.58
N CYS A 431 17.32 -7.82 16.04
CA CYS A 431 17.40 -7.62 14.61
C CYS A 431 18.63 -8.29 14.03
N SER A 432 18.55 -8.71 12.78
CA SER A 432 19.68 -9.38 12.12
C SER A 432 19.79 -9.04 10.63
N VAL A 433 21.03 -9.05 10.15
CA VAL A 433 21.37 -9.00 8.74
C VAL A 433 22.18 -10.24 8.37
N ALA A 434 21.81 -10.84 7.27
CA ALA A 434 22.59 -11.86 6.57
C ALA A 434 22.88 -11.42 5.14
N TRP A 435 24.00 -11.85 4.60
CA TRP A 435 24.39 -11.57 3.22
C TRP A 435 24.24 -12.85 2.40
N GLY A 436 23.61 -12.73 1.25
CA GLY A 436 23.47 -13.82 0.29
C GLY A 436 24.81 -14.14 -0.43
N ASN A 437 24.71 -14.93 -1.47
CA ASN A 437 25.90 -15.38 -2.21
C ASN A 437 26.50 -14.29 -3.12
N ASN A 438 25.69 -13.37 -3.63
CA ASN A 438 26.11 -12.28 -4.49
C ASN A 438 26.18 -10.98 -3.70
N ARG A 439 27.42 -10.58 -3.35
CA ARG A 439 27.75 -9.42 -2.51
C ARG A 439 28.56 -8.42 -3.33
N PRO A 440 27.92 -7.50 -4.06
CA PRO A 440 28.64 -6.49 -4.81
C PRO A 440 29.43 -5.54 -3.88
N ASP A 441 30.44 -4.86 -4.43
CA ASP A 441 31.34 -3.98 -3.68
C ASP A 441 30.65 -2.83 -2.94
N TYR A 442 29.45 -2.42 -3.36
CA TYR A 442 28.68 -1.40 -2.68
C TYR A 442 27.87 -1.92 -1.46
N PHE A 443 27.81 -3.24 -1.21
CA PHE A 443 27.35 -3.74 0.09
C PHE A 443 28.41 -3.42 1.15
N THR A 444 27.97 -2.91 2.31
CA THR A 444 28.88 -2.34 3.31
C THR A 444 28.61 -2.93 4.71
N HIS A 445 28.23 -2.09 5.66
CA HIS A 445 28.05 -2.40 7.07
C HIS A 445 26.79 -3.24 7.32
N ALA A 446 26.76 -4.04 8.37
CA ALA A 446 25.50 -4.63 8.86
C ALA A 446 24.54 -3.54 9.36
N PHE A 447 25.09 -2.49 9.98
CA PHE A 447 24.34 -1.35 10.50
C PHE A 447 25.11 -0.04 10.28
N GLU A 448 24.42 0.97 9.78
CA GLU A 448 24.95 2.32 9.65
C GLU A 448 23.94 3.34 10.20
N ALA A 449 24.40 4.26 11.06
CA ALA A 449 23.60 5.34 11.58
C ALA A 449 24.33 6.68 11.44
N ARG A 450 23.62 7.71 10.97
CA ARG A 450 24.12 9.06 10.83
C ARG A 450 23.16 10.06 11.46
N ASN A 451 23.69 10.93 12.32
CA ASN A 451 22.90 11.95 12.97
C ASN A 451 21.65 11.37 13.68
N VAL A 452 21.86 10.37 14.53
CA VAL A 452 20.82 9.70 15.31
C VAL A 452 21.01 9.96 16.78
N THR A 453 19.95 10.38 17.48
CA THR A 453 19.98 10.55 18.94
C THR A 453 19.21 9.43 19.65
N LYS A 454 19.66 9.02 20.85
CA LYS A 454 19.00 7.96 21.63
C LYS A 454 18.82 6.66 20.85
N LEU A 455 19.90 6.16 20.28
CA LEU A 455 19.94 4.88 19.60
C LEU A 455 20.15 3.74 20.60
N GLY A 456 19.23 2.78 20.62
CA GLY A 456 19.34 1.56 21.42
C GLY A 456 19.47 0.32 20.53
N ILE A 457 20.55 -0.42 20.65
CA ILE A 457 20.78 -1.65 19.90
C ILE A 457 21.00 -2.79 20.88
N THR A 458 20.15 -3.80 20.87
CA THR A 458 20.26 -4.97 21.74
C THR A 458 20.03 -6.26 20.96
N GLN A 459 20.88 -7.26 21.16
CA GLN A 459 20.80 -8.56 20.49
C GLN A 459 20.74 -8.43 18.95
N PHE A 460 21.52 -7.51 18.41
CA PHE A 460 21.71 -7.36 16.96
C PHE A 460 22.78 -8.35 16.49
N THR A 461 22.57 -8.99 15.35
CA THR A 461 23.52 -9.91 14.74
C THR A 461 23.73 -9.59 13.27
N GLY A 462 24.96 -9.59 12.84
CA GLY A 462 25.39 -9.33 11.47
C GLY A 462 26.85 -8.87 11.44
N GLU A 463 27.53 -9.23 10.37
CA GLU A 463 28.89 -8.77 10.04
C GLU A 463 28.81 -7.81 8.86
N ALA A 464 29.86 -7.08 8.57
CA ALA A 464 29.96 -6.33 7.32
C ALA A 464 29.91 -7.27 6.10
N ALA A 465 29.43 -6.78 4.97
CA ALA A 465 29.44 -7.56 3.72
C ALA A 465 30.86 -7.97 3.29
N HIS A 466 31.80 -7.08 3.57
CA HIS A 466 33.23 -7.25 3.28
C HIS A 466 34.03 -6.93 4.54
N THR A 467 34.27 -7.94 5.38
CA THR A 467 34.88 -7.82 6.71
C THR A 467 36.34 -7.40 6.69
N ASP A 468 37.00 -7.50 5.56
CA ASP A 468 38.36 -7.03 5.31
C ASP A 468 38.46 -5.52 5.04
N ARG A 469 37.34 -4.86 4.77
CA ARG A 469 37.26 -3.46 4.38
C ARG A 469 36.37 -2.63 5.32
N ASP A 470 35.23 -3.18 5.70
CA ASP A 470 34.17 -2.45 6.39
C ASP A 470 33.98 -2.96 7.84
N GLU A 471 33.63 -2.05 8.74
CA GLU A 471 33.19 -2.42 10.09
C GLU A 471 31.74 -2.91 10.07
N ALA A 472 31.40 -3.82 10.99
CA ALA A 472 30.02 -4.33 11.10
C ALA A 472 29.01 -3.23 11.47
N ILE A 473 29.40 -2.28 12.32
CA ILE A 473 28.57 -1.20 12.84
C ILE A 473 29.30 0.14 12.66
N LEU A 474 28.71 1.05 11.91
CA LEU A 474 29.18 2.43 11.74
C LEU A 474 28.16 3.40 12.35
N ILE A 475 28.59 4.24 13.29
CA ILE A 475 27.75 5.26 13.94
C ILE A 475 28.53 6.58 13.95
N ASP A 476 27.96 7.63 13.29
CA ASP A 476 28.47 9.00 13.21
C ASP A 476 27.65 9.95 14.10
#